data_68ca0596789f1b35264131642e1e1458
#
_entry.id   68ca0596789f1b35264131642e1e1458
#
_cell.length_a   1.000
_cell.length_b   1.000
_cell.length_c   1.000
_cell.angle_alpha   90.00
_cell.angle_beta   90.00
_cell.angle_gamma   90.00
#
_symmetry.space_group_name_H-M   'P 1'
#
loop_
_entity.id
_entity.type
_entity.pdbx_description
1 polymer ?
#
loop_
_entity_poly.entity_id
_entity_poly.type
_entity_poly.pdbx_seq_one_letter_code
_entity_poly.pdbx_strand_id
1 'polypeptide(L)'
;KPLGVLLFGLFWNGIISVFVVQCLREWQSGGRPIGTTLFMVPFVLVGAGCIVWFFIELLRLFNPRIILIPPPGPIVPSLPTMLTYRSRRRIDRVTRLTISLVGRGVERDGGDDASVRELHRIVVHEQEQPLLMQEGLFRLTLPPEIMRRTDGPDRRIAWCLEVKGRVPRWLDLAEICRLDFVPRPA
;
A
#
# COMPACT_ATOMS: atom_id res chain seq x y z
N LYS A 1 -7.20 -8.29 -8.41
CA LYS A 1 -6.74 -7.04 -9.08
C LYS A 1 -5.63 -7.28 -10.13
N PRO A 2 -4.58 -8.14 -9.93
CA PRO A 2 -3.53 -8.32 -10.93
C PRO A 2 -4.03 -8.90 -12.25
N LEU A 3 -5.09 -9.74 -12.21
CA LEU A 3 -5.67 -10.34 -13.41
C LEU A 3 -6.25 -9.27 -14.37
N GLY A 4 -6.90 -8.24 -13.84
CA GLY A 4 -7.43 -7.13 -14.66
C GLY A 4 -6.33 -6.35 -15.36
N VAL A 5 -5.21 -6.08 -14.66
CA VAL A 5 -4.04 -5.40 -15.25
C VAL A 5 -3.40 -6.28 -16.33
N LEU A 6 -3.31 -7.59 -16.10
CA LEU A 6 -2.80 -8.53 -17.09
C LEU A 6 -3.66 -8.56 -18.36
N LEU A 7 -4.97 -8.71 -18.20
CA LEU A 7 -5.90 -8.75 -19.34
C LEU A 7 -5.86 -7.44 -20.14
N PHE A 8 -5.89 -6.30 -19.46
CA PHE A 8 -5.76 -5.00 -20.11
C PHE A 8 -4.40 -4.86 -20.81
N GLY A 9 -3.31 -5.25 -20.17
CA GLY A 9 -1.97 -5.19 -20.74
C GLY A 9 -1.82 -6.08 -21.98
N LEU A 10 -2.37 -7.30 -21.95
CA LEU A 10 -2.37 -8.20 -23.11
C LEU A 10 -3.19 -7.63 -24.27
N PHE A 11 -4.39 -7.15 -23.98
CA PHE A 11 -5.26 -6.53 -24.99
C PHE A 11 -4.59 -5.30 -25.63
N TRP A 12 -4.10 -4.38 -24.80
CA TRP A 12 -3.43 -3.16 -25.26
C TRP A 12 -2.19 -3.45 -26.10
N ASN A 13 -1.29 -4.29 -25.60
CA ASN A 13 -0.07 -4.66 -26.32
C ASN A 13 -0.38 -5.48 -27.58
N GLY A 14 -1.45 -6.28 -27.58
CA GLY A 14 -1.92 -6.98 -28.78
C GLY A 14 -2.31 -6.02 -29.89
N ILE A 15 -3.08 -4.98 -29.60
CA ILE A 15 -3.45 -3.95 -30.57
C ILE A 15 -2.20 -3.20 -31.08
N ILE A 16 -1.36 -2.75 -30.17
CA ILE A 16 -0.17 -1.96 -30.53
C ILE A 16 0.79 -2.78 -31.37
N SER A 17 0.95 -4.08 -31.10
CA SER A 17 1.86 -4.95 -31.83
C SER A 17 1.58 -4.98 -33.35
N VAL A 18 0.32 -4.92 -33.73
CA VAL A 18 -0.10 -4.88 -35.14
C VAL A 18 0.47 -3.62 -35.83
N PHE A 19 0.32 -2.47 -35.18
CA PHE A 19 0.81 -1.20 -35.72
C PHE A 19 2.34 -1.12 -35.73
N VAL A 20 2.98 -1.65 -34.68
CA VAL A 20 4.44 -1.72 -34.62
C VAL A 20 4.99 -2.58 -35.76
N VAL A 21 4.36 -3.74 -36.03
CA VAL A 21 4.77 -4.63 -37.15
C VAL A 21 4.59 -3.92 -38.48
N GLN A 22 3.48 -3.20 -38.68
CA GLN A 22 3.27 -2.43 -39.93
C GLN A 22 4.33 -1.35 -40.09
N CYS A 23 4.60 -0.57 -39.04
CA CYS A 23 5.63 0.45 -39.05
C CYS A 23 7.03 -0.11 -39.37
N LEU A 24 7.38 -1.27 -38.78
CA LEU A 24 8.65 -1.95 -39.06
C LEU A 24 8.73 -2.42 -40.52
N ARG A 25 7.65 -2.94 -41.08
CA ARG A 25 7.60 -3.34 -42.50
C ARG A 25 7.82 -2.16 -43.44
N GLU A 26 7.22 -1.00 -43.12
CA GLU A 26 7.43 0.21 -43.92
C GLU A 26 8.87 0.68 -43.85
N TRP A 27 9.54 0.63 -42.67
CA TRP A 27 10.95 0.90 -42.55
C TRP A 27 11.81 -0.06 -43.37
N GLN A 28 11.47 -1.35 -43.36
CA GLN A 28 12.21 -2.38 -44.13
C GLN A 28 12.02 -2.23 -45.65
N SER A 29 10.88 -1.71 -46.11
CA SER A 29 10.61 -1.45 -47.54
C SER A 29 11.23 -0.15 -48.06
N GLY A 30 12.04 0.56 -47.24
CA GLY A 30 12.69 1.81 -47.61
C GLY A 30 11.83 3.05 -47.42
N GLY A 31 10.61 2.91 -46.89
CA GLY A 31 9.77 4.02 -46.43
C GLY A 31 10.38 4.72 -45.22
N ARG A 32 10.00 5.96 -44.97
CA ARG A 32 10.37 6.71 -43.75
C ARG A 32 9.15 7.21 -43.00
N PRO A 33 8.42 6.32 -42.32
CA PRO A 33 7.18 6.68 -41.61
C PRO A 33 7.46 7.37 -40.27
N ILE A 34 8.20 8.50 -40.30
CA ILE A 34 8.64 9.22 -39.09
C ILE A 34 7.42 9.67 -38.29
N GLY A 35 6.39 10.22 -38.94
CA GLY A 35 5.18 10.69 -38.28
C GLY A 35 4.43 9.57 -37.55
N THR A 36 4.25 8.42 -38.21
CA THR A 36 3.60 7.24 -37.63
C THR A 36 4.43 6.68 -36.49
N THR A 37 5.75 6.61 -36.65
CA THR A 37 6.67 6.15 -35.61
C THR A 37 6.58 7.04 -34.37
N LEU A 38 6.63 8.37 -34.53
CA LEU A 38 6.53 9.32 -33.43
C LEU A 38 5.17 9.24 -32.73
N PHE A 39 4.10 9.10 -33.51
CA PHE A 39 2.74 8.92 -32.97
C PHE A 39 2.63 7.63 -32.12
N MET A 40 3.32 6.56 -32.48
CA MET A 40 3.25 5.27 -31.78
C MET A 40 4.02 5.25 -30.45
N VAL A 41 5.04 6.13 -30.26
CA VAL A 41 5.87 6.15 -29.06
C VAL A 41 5.06 6.20 -27.75
N PRO A 42 4.10 7.11 -27.55
CA PRO A 42 3.33 7.18 -26.30
C PRO A 42 2.53 5.90 -26.04
N PHE A 43 2.00 5.26 -27.07
CA PHE A 43 1.22 4.02 -26.91
C PHE A 43 2.10 2.84 -26.50
N VAL A 44 3.30 2.74 -27.06
CA VAL A 44 4.30 1.74 -26.68
C VAL A 44 4.74 1.95 -25.24
N LEU A 45 4.97 3.20 -24.81
CA LEU A 45 5.31 3.52 -23.45
C LEU A 45 4.21 3.14 -22.45
N VAL A 46 2.95 3.38 -22.79
CA VAL A 46 1.81 2.94 -21.97
C VAL A 46 1.77 1.40 -21.87
N GLY A 47 1.97 0.70 -22.99
CA GLY A 47 2.03 -0.77 -23.00
C GLY A 47 3.16 -1.32 -22.13
N ALA A 48 4.35 -0.76 -22.23
CA ALA A 48 5.49 -1.12 -21.39
C ALA A 48 5.20 -0.82 -19.90
N GLY A 49 4.59 0.33 -19.61
CA GLY A 49 4.16 0.70 -18.27
C GLY A 49 3.18 -0.32 -17.64
N CYS A 50 2.22 -0.82 -18.41
CA CYS A 50 1.30 -1.87 -17.98
C CYS A 50 2.02 -3.17 -17.63
N ILE A 51 3.01 -3.57 -18.43
CA ILE A 51 3.82 -4.78 -18.16
C ILE A 51 4.60 -4.60 -16.87
N VAL A 52 5.28 -3.47 -16.69
CA VAL A 52 6.04 -3.17 -15.46
C VAL A 52 5.11 -3.17 -14.25
N TRP A 53 3.95 -2.52 -14.35
CA TRP A 53 2.96 -2.51 -13.26
C TRP A 53 2.47 -3.91 -12.92
N PHE A 54 2.17 -4.74 -13.92
CA PHE A 54 1.79 -6.13 -13.69
C PHE A 54 2.87 -6.90 -12.91
N PHE A 55 4.14 -6.76 -13.30
CA PHE A 55 5.23 -7.41 -12.58
C PHE A 55 5.36 -6.89 -11.13
N ILE A 56 5.19 -5.58 -10.90
CA ILE A 56 5.19 -5.01 -9.55
C ILE A 56 4.06 -5.62 -8.71
N GLU A 57 2.84 -5.71 -9.24
CA GLU A 57 1.70 -6.33 -8.53
C GLU A 57 1.93 -7.83 -8.28
N LEU A 58 2.53 -8.52 -9.24
CA LEU A 58 2.90 -9.93 -9.09
C LEU A 58 3.93 -10.11 -7.97
N LEU A 59 4.97 -9.29 -7.95
CA LEU A 59 5.98 -9.31 -6.89
C LEU A 59 5.39 -9.03 -5.51
N ARG A 60 4.40 -8.13 -5.40
CA ARG A 60 3.68 -7.86 -4.15
C ARG A 60 2.95 -9.09 -3.59
N LEU A 61 2.50 -10.02 -4.45
CA LEU A 61 1.87 -11.27 -3.99
C LEU A 61 2.84 -12.19 -3.24
N PHE A 62 4.15 -12.06 -3.50
CA PHE A 62 5.17 -12.86 -2.83
C PHE A 62 5.66 -12.23 -1.52
N ASN A 63 5.26 -10.99 -1.22
CA ASN A 63 5.62 -10.34 0.04
C ASN A 63 4.98 -11.10 1.23
N PRO A 64 5.72 -11.23 2.34
CA PRO A 64 5.16 -11.76 3.57
C PRO A 64 4.02 -10.85 4.05
N ARG A 65 2.93 -11.44 4.52
CA ARG A 65 1.81 -10.71 5.12
C ARG A 65 1.91 -10.81 6.62
N ILE A 66 1.85 -9.68 7.29
CA ILE A 66 1.85 -9.60 8.73
C ILE A 66 0.42 -9.39 9.20
N ILE A 67 -0.04 -10.27 10.06
CA ILE A 67 -1.36 -10.19 10.65
C ILE A 67 -1.19 -9.65 12.06
N LEU A 68 -1.90 -8.58 12.35
CA LEU A 68 -2.09 -8.10 13.72
C LEU A 68 -3.27 -8.84 14.33
N ILE A 69 -3.05 -9.43 15.48
CA ILE A 69 -4.08 -10.12 16.24
C ILE A 69 -4.52 -9.16 17.34
N PRO A 70 -5.72 -8.57 17.22
CA PRO A 70 -6.26 -7.71 18.26
C PRO A 70 -6.51 -8.51 19.54
N PRO A 71 -6.46 -7.88 20.71
CA PRO A 71 -6.81 -8.52 21.97
C PRO A 71 -8.30 -8.91 21.94
N PRO A 72 -8.68 -9.91 22.74
CA PRO A 72 -10.09 -10.27 22.91
C PRO A 72 -10.79 -9.17 23.73
N GLY A 73 -11.25 -8.13 23.07
CA GLY A 73 -11.97 -7.01 23.68
C GLY A 73 -11.66 -5.66 23.07
N PRO A 74 -12.45 -4.65 23.39
CA PRO A 74 -12.26 -3.30 22.88
C PRO A 74 -10.99 -2.68 23.44
N ILE A 75 -10.29 -1.93 22.62
CA ILE A 75 -9.12 -1.17 23.04
C ILE A 75 -9.58 0.05 23.82
N VAL A 76 -9.23 0.08 25.12
CA VAL A 76 -9.55 1.21 25.98
C VAL A 76 -8.42 2.23 25.92
N PRO A 77 -8.71 3.50 25.58
CA PRO A 77 -7.74 4.57 25.58
C PRO A 77 -7.08 4.71 26.97
N SER A 78 -5.81 5.10 26.95
CA SER A 78 -4.98 5.30 28.14
C SER A 78 -4.58 4.02 28.89
N LEU A 79 -5.17 2.86 28.58
CA LEU A 79 -4.70 1.59 29.10
C LEU A 79 -3.71 0.94 28.14
N PRO A 80 -2.58 0.43 28.63
CA PRO A 80 -1.64 -0.29 27.80
C PRO A 80 -2.28 -1.60 27.33
N THR A 81 -2.39 -1.75 26.03
CA THR A 81 -2.93 -2.96 25.41
C THR A 81 -1.80 -3.73 24.74
N MET A 82 -1.71 -5.02 25.03
CA MET A 82 -0.74 -5.90 24.38
C MET A 82 -1.34 -6.42 23.07
N LEU A 83 -0.60 -6.19 21.98
CA LEU A 83 -0.95 -6.65 20.65
C LEU A 83 0.07 -7.68 20.18
N THR A 84 -0.42 -8.71 19.53
CA THR A 84 0.43 -9.73 18.91
C THR A 84 0.45 -9.52 17.41
N TYR A 85 1.62 -9.65 16.82
CA TYR A 85 1.73 -9.73 15.37
C TYR A 85 2.34 -11.08 14.97
N ARG A 86 1.90 -11.56 13.82
CA ARG A 86 2.40 -12.83 13.26
C ARG A 86 2.48 -12.73 11.75
N SER A 87 3.61 -13.19 11.20
CA SER A 87 3.74 -13.33 9.77
C SER A 87 3.22 -14.69 9.28
N ARG A 88 2.47 -14.67 8.17
CA ARG A 88 2.04 -15.91 7.52
C ARG A 88 3.15 -16.63 6.74
N ARG A 89 4.23 -15.95 6.38
CA ARG A 89 5.36 -16.48 5.62
C ARG A 89 6.67 -16.10 6.31
N ARG A 90 7.75 -16.78 5.94
CA ARG A 90 9.08 -16.45 6.45
C ARG A 90 9.46 -15.01 6.09
N ILE A 91 10.01 -14.30 7.05
CA ILE A 91 10.41 -12.88 6.95
C ILE A 91 11.94 -12.75 6.76
N ASP A 92 12.60 -13.79 6.25
CA ASP A 92 14.08 -13.85 6.17
C ASP A 92 14.72 -12.69 5.40
N ARG A 93 13.92 -11.99 4.57
CA ARG A 93 14.37 -10.86 3.74
C ARG A 93 14.03 -9.49 4.32
N VAL A 94 13.24 -9.43 5.37
CA VAL A 94 12.88 -8.15 6.00
C VAL A 94 13.99 -7.76 6.95
N THR A 95 14.57 -6.57 6.76
CA THR A 95 15.65 -6.06 7.62
C THR A 95 15.17 -5.21 8.78
N ARG A 96 14.01 -4.59 8.62
CA ARG A 96 13.39 -3.74 9.65
C ARG A 96 11.87 -3.83 9.54
N LEU A 97 11.23 -4.06 10.66
CA LEU A 97 9.78 -4.05 10.82
C LEU A 97 9.40 -2.85 11.69
N THR A 98 8.57 -1.97 11.17
CA THR A 98 8.08 -0.79 11.90
C THR A 98 6.57 -0.84 11.97
N ILE A 99 6.01 -0.74 13.17
CA ILE A 99 4.57 -0.63 13.40
C ILE A 99 4.29 0.79 13.88
N SER A 100 3.46 1.50 13.12
CA SER A 100 3.11 2.88 13.42
C SER A 100 1.60 3.02 13.63
N LEU A 101 1.21 3.79 14.63
CA LEU A 101 -0.15 4.26 14.79
C LEU A 101 -0.35 5.50 13.92
N VAL A 102 -1.33 5.44 13.02
CA VAL A 102 -1.59 6.51 12.05
C VAL A 102 -3.02 6.99 12.22
N GLY A 103 -3.19 8.28 12.47
CA GLY A 103 -4.47 8.97 12.48
C GLY A 103 -4.76 9.59 11.12
N ARG A 104 -5.83 9.17 10.47
CA ARG A 104 -6.28 9.69 9.18
C ARG A 104 -7.57 10.47 9.34
N GLY A 105 -7.54 11.75 9.00
CA GLY A 105 -8.72 12.62 8.96
C GLY A 105 -9.32 12.62 7.56
N VAL A 106 -10.65 12.63 7.50
CA VAL A 106 -11.38 12.88 6.26
C VAL A 106 -11.68 14.37 6.24
N GLU A 107 -11.00 15.11 5.39
CA GLU A 107 -11.26 16.51 5.16
C GLU A 107 -12.24 16.64 3.98
N ARG A 108 -13.41 17.18 4.24
CA ARG A 108 -14.36 17.54 3.19
C ARG A 108 -14.05 18.97 2.76
N ASP A 109 -13.30 19.09 1.69
CA ASP A 109 -13.07 20.36 1.03
C ASP A 109 -14.25 20.61 0.10
N GLY A 110 -15.22 21.42 0.50
CA GLY A 110 -16.37 21.96 -0.26
C GLY A 110 -16.86 21.33 -1.58
N GLY A 111 -16.28 20.25 -2.02
CA GLY A 111 -16.61 19.44 -3.20
C GLY A 111 -16.81 17.97 -2.84
N ASP A 112 -17.30 17.19 -3.82
CA ASP A 112 -17.68 15.78 -3.66
C ASP A 112 -16.49 14.83 -3.38
N ASP A 113 -15.23 15.32 -3.47
CA ASP A 113 -14.01 14.56 -3.23
C ASP A 113 -13.54 14.67 -1.78
N ALA A 114 -13.79 13.62 -0.99
CA ALA A 114 -13.25 13.49 0.34
C ALA A 114 -11.76 13.09 0.30
N SER A 115 -10.86 14.02 0.58
CA SER A 115 -9.43 13.73 0.70
C SER A 115 -9.10 13.14 2.07
N VAL A 116 -8.42 11.98 2.07
CA VAL A 116 -7.93 11.36 3.31
C VAL A 116 -6.52 11.85 3.57
N ARG A 117 -6.34 12.68 4.59
CA ARG A 117 -5.03 13.21 4.98
C ARG A 117 -4.49 12.51 6.23
N GLU A 118 -3.21 12.18 6.21
CA GLU A 118 -2.52 11.71 7.42
C GLU A 118 -2.28 12.90 8.35
N LEU A 119 -2.83 12.83 9.56
CA LEU A 119 -2.74 13.91 10.55
C LEU A 119 -1.68 13.61 11.61
N HIS A 120 -1.53 12.35 12.00
CA HIS A 120 -0.61 11.93 13.05
C HIS A 120 0.02 10.60 12.69
N ARG A 121 1.32 10.46 13.02
CA ARG A 121 2.07 9.21 12.92
C ARG A 121 2.95 9.04 14.16
N ILE A 122 2.79 7.94 14.85
CA ILE A 122 3.57 7.58 16.04
C ILE A 122 4.12 6.18 15.82
N VAL A 123 5.44 6.01 15.89
CA VAL A 123 6.06 4.68 15.86
C VAL A 123 5.83 4.01 17.21
N VAL A 124 5.15 2.88 17.21
CA VAL A 124 4.79 2.13 18.42
C VAL A 124 5.75 0.99 18.67
N HIS A 125 6.25 0.38 17.61
CA HIS A 125 7.17 -0.75 17.70
C HIS A 125 8.12 -0.78 16.52
N GLU A 126 9.37 -1.08 16.78
CA GLU A 126 10.40 -1.26 15.77
C GLU A 126 11.22 -2.50 16.10
N GLN A 127 11.45 -3.36 15.11
CA GLN A 127 12.19 -4.59 15.27
C GLN A 127 13.13 -4.82 14.09
N GLU A 128 14.39 -5.12 14.39
CA GLU A 128 15.43 -5.38 13.39
C GLU A 128 15.92 -6.83 13.39
N GLN A 129 15.58 -7.60 14.43
CA GLN A 129 15.99 -9.01 14.52
C GLN A 129 15.03 -9.92 13.74
N PRO A 130 15.48 -10.65 12.71
CA PRO A 130 14.60 -11.42 11.81
C PRO A 130 13.77 -12.47 12.54
N LEU A 131 14.33 -13.13 13.54
CA LEU A 131 13.61 -14.15 14.31
C LEU A 131 12.40 -13.57 15.07
N LEU A 132 12.57 -12.37 15.64
CA LEU A 132 11.50 -11.71 16.40
C LEU A 132 10.50 -11.01 15.49
N MET A 133 10.83 -10.77 14.22
CA MET A 133 9.88 -10.20 13.24
C MET A 133 8.79 -11.19 12.84
N GLN A 134 9.04 -12.50 12.96
CA GLN A 134 8.07 -13.51 12.51
C GLN A 134 6.84 -13.58 13.42
N GLU A 135 7.04 -13.44 14.72
CA GLU A 135 5.98 -13.35 15.73
C GLU A 135 6.51 -12.54 16.89
N GLY A 136 5.72 -11.63 17.41
CA GLY A 136 6.10 -10.80 18.54
C GLY A 136 4.93 -10.13 19.20
N LEU A 137 5.22 -9.59 20.38
CA LEU A 137 4.30 -8.81 21.21
C LEU A 137 4.79 -7.38 21.27
N PHE A 138 3.89 -6.43 21.17
CA PHE A 138 4.20 -5.04 21.45
C PHE A 138 3.09 -4.38 22.27
N ARG A 139 3.47 -3.35 22.99
CA ARG A 139 2.58 -2.59 23.84
C ARG A 139 2.09 -1.37 23.10
N LEU A 140 0.78 -1.26 22.93
CA LEU A 140 0.13 -0.07 22.40
C LEU A 140 -0.43 0.75 23.56
N THR A 141 0.02 1.99 23.69
CA THR A 141 -0.55 2.97 24.62
C THR A 141 -0.99 4.17 23.80
N LEU A 142 -2.27 4.48 23.85
CA LEU A 142 -2.81 5.64 23.15
C LEU A 142 -2.72 6.87 24.07
N PRO A 143 -2.04 7.94 23.65
CA PRO A 143 -2.04 9.17 24.40
C PRO A 143 -3.46 9.75 24.56
N PRO A 144 -3.88 10.17 25.75
CA PRO A 144 -5.24 10.68 25.98
C PRO A 144 -5.56 11.93 25.16
N GLU A 145 -4.55 12.68 24.77
CA GLU A 145 -4.68 13.90 23.94
C GLU A 145 -5.18 13.58 22.52
N ILE A 146 -4.87 12.40 22.02
CA ILE A 146 -5.31 11.92 20.71
C ILE A 146 -6.82 11.74 20.68
N MET A 147 -7.41 11.30 21.79
CA MET A 147 -8.86 11.04 21.90
C MET A 147 -9.69 12.33 21.98
N ARG A 148 -9.16 13.38 22.64
CA ARG A 148 -9.87 14.67 22.75
C ARG A 148 -10.05 15.39 21.40
N ARG A 149 -9.19 15.10 20.41
CA ARG A 149 -9.28 15.67 19.06
C ARG A 149 -10.24 14.92 18.14
N THR A 150 -10.74 13.75 18.56
CA THR A 150 -11.64 12.91 17.76
C THR A 150 -13.12 13.30 17.95
N ASP A 151 -13.45 14.05 19.01
CA ASP A 151 -14.83 14.35 19.40
C ASP A 151 -15.43 15.63 18.78
N GLY A 152 -14.79 16.21 17.78
CA GLY A 152 -15.35 17.35 17.03
C GLY A 152 -16.42 16.88 16.03
N PRO A 153 -17.54 17.63 15.86
CA PRO A 153 -18.63 17.23 14.96
C PRO A 153 -18.22 17.10 13.49
N ASP A 154 -17.13 17.77 13.07
CA ASP A 154 -16.71 17.85 11.66
C ASP A 154 -15.45 17.04 11.29
N ARG A 155 -14.77 16.39 12.24
CA ARG A 155 -13.52 15.68 11.98
C ARG A 155 -13.54 14.27 12.55
N ARG A 156 -13.91 13.30 11.73
CA ARG A 156 -13.74 11.89 12.10
C ARG A 156 -12.30 11.47 11.78
N ILE A 157 -11.51 11.26 12.82
CA ILE A 157 -10.17 10.67 12.67
C ILE A 157 -10.29 9.16 12.77
N ALA A 158 -9.97 8.47 11.69
CA ALA A 158 -9.86 7.01 11.69
C ALA A 158 -8.44 6.62 12.09
N TRP A 159 -8.30 5.84 13.15
CA TRP A 159 -7.03 5.32 13.60
C TRP A 159 -6.75 3.95 13.00
N CYS A 160 -5.54 3.77 12.51
CA CYS A 160 -5.10 2.48 11.99
C CYS A 160 -3.65 2.20 12.41
N LEU A 161 -3.33 0.93 12.54
CA LEU A 161 -1.94 0.48 12.65
C LEU A 161 -1.43 0.20 11.24
N GLU A 162 -0.36 0.87 10.90
CA GLU A 162 0.38 0.63 9.67
C GLU A 162 1.63 -0.16 9.99
N VAL A 163 1.74 -1.32 9.36
CA VAL A 163 2.92 -2.19 9.46
C VAL A 163 3.74 -2.02 8.21
N LYS A 164 4.98 -1.56 8.36
CA LYS A 164 5.95 -1.44 7.27
C LYS A 164 7.12 -2.37 7.51
N GLY A 165 7.47 -3.14 6.49
CA GLY A 165 8.67 -3.97 6.49
C GLY A 165 9.61 -3.53 5.37
N ARG A 166 10.85 -3.19 5.71
CA ARG A 166 11.88 -2.84 4.72
C ARG A 166 12.52 -4.10 4.16
N VAL A 167 12.45 -4.27 2.84
CA VAL A 167 13.04 -5.41 2.12
C VAL A 167 14.09 -4.89 1.16
N PRO A 168 15.41 -5.08 1.42
CA PRO A 168 16.46 -4.59 0.54
C PRO A 168 16.32 -5.16 -0.87
N ARG A 169 16.43 -4.29 -1.86
CA ARG A 169 16.32 -4.63 -3.30
C ARG A 169 14.98 -5.25 -3.72
N TRP A 170 13.91 -5.02 -2.93
CA TRP A 170 12.57 -5.52 -3.19
C TRP A 170 11.53 -4.47 -2.81
N LEU A 171 10.27 -4.77 -3.11
CA LEU A 171 9.16 -3.91 -2.69
C LEU A 171 8.95 -4.00 -1.19
N ASP A 172 8.88 -2.84 -0.52
CA ASP A 172 8.59 -2.77 0.89
C ASP A 172 7.20 -3.35 1.20
N LEU A 173 7.12 -4.01 2.34
CA LEU A 173 5.86 -4.49 2.88
C LEU A 173 5.10 -3.31 3.48
N ALA A 174 3.82 -3.18 3.15
CA ALA A 174 2.92 -2.22 3.79
C ALA A 174 1.55 -2.87 3.99
N GLU A 175 1.15 -3.01 5.24
CA GLU A 175 -0.17 -3.49 5.62
C GLU A 175 -0.85 -2.51 6.58
N ILE A 176 -2.16 -2.35 6.43
CA ILE A 176 -2.94 -1.44 7.25
C ILE A 176 -4.02 -2.25 7.97
N CYS A 177 -4.01 -2.19 9.29
CA CYS A 177 -5.02 -2.76 10.13
C CYS A 177 -5.84 -1.62 10.77
N ARG A 178 -7.14 -1.60 10.55
CA ARG A 178 -8.03 -0.66 11.23
C ARG A 178 -8.19 -1.09 12.68
N LEU A 179 -8.19 -0.11 13.57
CA LEU A 179 -8.45 -0.31 14.97
C LEU A 179 -9.85 0.21 15.30
N ASP A 180 -10.64 -0.65 15.90
CA ASP A 180 -11.95 -0.26 16.43
C ASP A 180 -11.79 0.13 17.91
N PHE A 181 -12.04 1.39 18.20
CA PHE A 181 -12.03 1.92 19.55
C PHE A 181 -13.46 2.05 20.05
N VAL A 182 -13.68 1.67 21.29
CA VAL A 182 -14.92 2.05 21.95
C VAL A 182 -14.75 3.46 22.51
N PRO A 183 -15.59 4.41 22.10
CA PRO A 183 -15.61 5.73 22.75
C PRO A 183 -15.84 5.55 24.23
N ARG A 184 -15.09 6.27 25.06
CA ARG A 184 -15.31 6.28 26.51
C ARG A 184 -16.71 6.81 26.73
N PRO A 185 -17.59 6.11 27.47
CA PRO A 185 -18.85 6.72 27.89
C PRO A 185 -18.52 7.99 28.68
N ALA A 186 -19.21 9.08 28.31
CA ALA A 186 -19.08 10.38 28.94
C ALA A 186 -19.47 10.34 30.43
#